data_42e155282e3d3cb2fd4fc6001d9251ab
#
_entry.id   42e155282e3d3cb2fd4fc6001d9251ab
#
_cell.length_a   1.000
_cell.length_b   1.000
_cell.length_c   1.000
_cell.angle_alpha   90.00
_cell.angle_beta   90.00
_cell.angle_gamma   90.00
#
_symmetry.space_group_name_H-M   'P 1'
#
loop_
_entity.id
_entity.type
_entity.pdbx_description
1 polymer ?
#
loop_
_entity_poly.entity_id
_entity_poly.type
_entity_poly.pdbx_seq_one_letter_code
_entity_poly.pdbx_strand_id
1 'polypeptide(L)'
;MTTIRVGGVPEHFNLPWHLCIEEGDFRYEKINLEWFDFPDGTGAMNKALRNGEIDVAIILTEGIIKDITAGNPSRVVQTYVDSPLVWGIHVARDSPFRDLKDLEGTTAAISREGSGSNLMAYVNARNSGWDPESLNFEIVDDVDGAVKALTTDTAQYFMWELFTTKPLVDSGVFRRIGECPTPWPCFLVAAREDFIKDHEHALAKMLGVVNAKSASFKEIPEIEQILATRYGQKREDIVSWLDSTSWSQHQFTDEELHMVQETLLDLNLIPQKLPASNLIYNLETQE
;
A
#
# COMPACT_ATOMS: atom_id res chain seq x y z
N MET A 1 -13.41 -26.11 -9.97
CA MET A 1 -13.01 -25.18 -8.91
C MET A 1 -11.75 -24.50 -9.41
N THR A 2 -11.77 -23.20 -9.55
CA THR A 2 -10.60 -22.44 -10.03
C THR A 2 -9.73 -22.07 -8.84
N THR A 3 -8.44 -22.35 -8.90
CA THR A 3 -7.49 -21.86 -7.89
C THR A 3 -7.03 -20.47 -8.27
N ILE A 4 -7.05 -19.55 -7.31
CA ILE A 4 -6.58 -18.16 -7.46
C ILE A 4 -5.57 -17.90 -6.34
N ARG A 5 -4.34 -17.59 -6.72
CA ARG A 5 -3.25 -17.25 -5.80
C ARG A 5 -3.21 -15.74 -5.60
N VAL A 6 -3.52 -15.29 -4.40
CA VAL A 6 -3.62 -13.86 -4.05
C VAL A 6 -2.52 -13.48 -3.08
N GLY A 7 -1.79 -12.42 -3.38
CA GLY A 7 -0.77 -11.86 -2.51
C GLY A 7 -1.21 -10.54 -1.87
N GLY A 8 -0.84 -10.33 -0.62
CA GLY A 8 -1.04 -9.07 0.09
C GLY A 8 -0.06 -8.90 1.23
N VAL A 9 0.05 -7.68 1.76
CA VAL A 9 0.82 -7.42 2.98
C VAL A 9 0.07 -7.97 4.20
N PRO A 10 0.76 -8.47 5.25
CA PRO A 10 0.14 -8.98 6.47
C PRO A 10 -0.34 -7.84 7.37
N GLU A 11 -1.17 -6.95 6.84
CA GLU A 11 -1.66 -5.76 7.51
C GLU A 11 -3.19 -5.74 7.62
N HIS A 12 -3.69 -4.92 8.50
CA HIS A 12 -5.10 -4.80 8.87
C HIS A 12 -6.03 -4.42 7.69
N PHE A 13 -5.53 -3.76 6.65
CA PHE A 13 -6.29 -3.49 5.41
C PHE A 13 -6.85 -4.75 4.75
N ASN A 14 -6.16 -5.90 4.90
CA ASN A 14 -6.50 -7.17 4.26
C ASN A 14 -7.39 -8.08 5.12
N LEU A 15 -7.85 -7.63 6.30
CA LEU A 15 -8.73 -8.45 7.12
C LEU A 15 -10.02 -8.88 6.40
N PRO A 16 -10.67 -8.08 5.53
CA PRO A 16 -11.83 -8.57 4.76
C PRO A 16 -11.55 -9.85 3.96
N TRP A 17 -10.36 -9.96 3.34
CA TRP A 17 -9.93 -11.16 2.62
C TRP A 17 -9.80 -12.36 3.54
N HIS A 18 -9.14 -12.18 4.69
CA HIS A 18 -8.95 -13.23 5.68
C HIS A 18 -10.28 -13.75 6.24
N LEU A 19 -11.23 -12.85 6.52
CA LEU A 19 -12.56 -13.25 6.98
C LEU A 19 -13.30 -14.08 5.93
N CYS A 20 -13.28 -13.68 4.65
CA CYS A 20 -13.88 -14.48 3.57
C CYS A 20 -13.23 -15.87 3.43
N ILE A 21 -11.92 -16.00 3.66
CA ILE A 21 -11.22 -17.27 3.66
C ILE A 21 -11.64 -18.13 4.83
N GLU A 22 -11.65 -17.57 6.04
CA GLU A 22 -12.00 -18.26 7.29
C GLU A 22 -13.45 -18.73 7.30
N GLU A 23 -14.37 -17.94 6.76
CA GLU A 23 -15.79 -18.26 6.63
C GLU A 23 -16.09 -19.18 5.43
N GLY A 24 -15.13 -19.32 4.52
CA GLY A 24 -15.25 -20.19 3.35
C GLY A 24 -16.08 -19.61 2.21
N ASP A 25 -16.27 -18.29 2.18
CA ASP A 25 -17.14 -17.60 1.22
C ASP A 25 -16.76 -17.86 -0.23
N PHE A 26 -15.46 -17.90 -0.54
CA PHE A 26 -14.97 -18.20 -1.89
C PHE A 26 -15.38 -19.56 -2.42
N ARG A 27 -15.60 -20.55 -1.54
CA ARG A 27 -15.99 -21.91 -1.93
C ARG A 27 -17.40 -21.96 -2.51
N TYR A 28 -18.30 -21.08 -2.06
CA TYR A 28 -19.65 -20.99 -2.64
C TYR A 28 -19.60 -20.58 -4.11
N GLU A 29 -18.59 -19.79 -4.50
CA GLU A 29 -18.35 -19.41 -5.89
C GLU A 29 -17.45 -20.40 -6.65
N LYS A 30 -17.18 -21.58 -6.08
CA LYS A 30 -16.29 -22.62 -6.64
C LYS A 30 -14.85 -22.12 -6.86
N ILE A 31 -14.38 -21.20 -6.00
CA ILE A 31 -13.02 -20.69 -5.98
C ILE A 31 -12.26 -21.36 -4.83
N ASN A 32 -11.04 -21.82 -5.12
CA ASN A 32 -10.04 -22.18 -4.13
C ASN A 32 -9.06 -21.00 -4.04
N LEU A 33 -9.27 -20.11 -3.07
CA LEU A 33 -8.38 -18.99 -2.86
C LEU A 33 -7.20 -19.40 -1.99
N GLU A 34 -5.98 -19.16 -2.47
CA GLU A 34 -4.73 -19.34 -1.75
C GLU A 34 -4.11 -17.98 -1.48
N TRP A 35 -4.02 -17.64 -0.20
CA TRP A 35 -3.45 -16.36 0.24
C TRP A 35 -1.97 -16.49 0.57
N PHE A 36 -1.16 -15.51 0.12
CA PHE A 36 0.27 -15.41 0.38
C PHE A 36 0.61 -14.08 1.04
N ASP A 37 1.21 -14.13 2.23
CA ASP A 37 1.70 -12.94 2.92
C ASP A 37 3.04 -12.49 2.34
N PHE A 38 3.13 -11.19 2.05
CA PHE A 38 4.34 -10.53 1.56
C PHE A 38 4.82 -9.46 2.55
N PRO A 39 5.53 -9.83 3.62
CA PRO A 39 6.05 -8.85 4.58
C PRO A 39 7.07 -7.88 3.95
N ASP A 40 7.73 -8.29 2.87
CA ASP A 40 8.63 -7.42 2.08
C ASP A 40 7.88 -6.45 1.16
N GLY A 41 6.55 -6.46 1.19
CA GLY A 41 5.67 -5.48 0.56
C GLY A 41 5.64 -5.50 -0.97
N THR A 42 5.32 -4.34 -1.52
CA THR A 42 5.01 -4.12 -2.95
C THR A 42 6.07 -4.67 -3.92
N GLY A 43 7.35 -4.49 -3.62
CA GLY A 43 8.42 -4.96 -4.51
C GLY A 43 8.46 -6.49 -4.65
N ALA A 44 8.22 -7.21 -3.56
CA ALA A 44 8.15 -8.67 -3.57
C ALA A 44 6.90 -9.16 -4.32
N MET A 45 5.74 -8.53 -4.11
CA MET A 45 4.51 -8.85 -4.85
C MET A 45 4.65 -8.59 -6.35
N ASN A 46 5.26 -7.48 -6.75
CA ASN A 46 5.55 -7.19 -8.16
C ASN A 46 6.41 -8.28 -8.81
N LYS A 47 7.44 -8.75 -8.10
CA LYS A 47 8.27 -9.87 -8.56
C LYS A 47 7.47 -11.16 -8.67
N ALA A 48 6.63 -11.46 -7.69
CA ALA A 48 5.79 -12.66 -7.67
C ALA A 48 4.76 -12.67 -8.82
N LEU A 49 4.15 -11.51 -9.14
CA LEU A 49 3.30 -11.34 -10.33
C LEU A 49 4.09 -11.63 -11.62
N ARG A 50 5.26 -11.01 -11.80
CA ARG A 50 6.09 -11.24 -13.01
C ARG A 50 6.51 -12.68 -13.17
N ASN A 51 6.81 -13.37 -12.08
CA ASN A 51 7.23 -14.77 -12.08
C ASN A 51 6.07 -15.76 -12.19
N GLY A 52 4.80 -15.30 -12.09
CA GLY A 52 3.64 -16.17 -12.05
C GLY A 52 3.52 -16.99 -10.75
N GLU A 53 4.10 -16.53 -9.67
CA GLU A 53 3.99 -17.13 -8.33
C GLU A 53 2.63 -16.84 -7.70
N ILE A 54 2.08 -15.64 -7.96
CA ILE A 54 0.71 -15.23 -7.64
C ILE A 54 -0.02 -14.75 -8.89
N ASP A 55 -1.34 -14.81 -8.87
CA ASP A 55 -2.21 -14.41 -9.99
C ASP A 55 -2.78 -13.02 -9.79
N VAL A 56 -3.00 -12.64 -8.53
CA VAL A 56 -3.59 -11.36 -8.10
C VAL A 56 -2.79 -10.80 -6.93
N ALA A 57 -2.67 -9.48 -6.84
CA ALA A 57 -2.05 -8.79 -5.72
C ALA A 57 -2.93 -7.65 -5.21
N ILE A 58 -2.97 -7.52 -3.87
CA ILE A 58 -3.47 -6.31 -3.18
C ILE A 58 -2.25 -5.45 -2.87
N ILE A 59 -2.08 -4.40 -3.63
CA ILE A 59 -0.77 -3.77 -3.78
C ILE A 59 -0.86 -2.23 -3.80
N LEU A 60 0.20 -1.55 -3.34
CA LEU A 60 0.26 -0.08 -3.37
C LEU A 60 0.18 0.47 -4.79
N THR A 61 -0.64 1.49 -4.96
CA THR A 61 -0.99 2.12 -6.24
C THR A 61 0.24 2.55 -7.04
N GLU A 62 1.11 3.35 -6.47
CA GLU A 62 2.31 3.85 -7.14
C GLU A 62 3.28 2.72 -7.53
N GLY A 63 3.36 1.71 -6.67
CA GLY A 63 4.28 0.61 -6.87
C GLY A 63 3.90 -0.29 -8.03
N ILE A 64 2.60 -0.61 -8.18
CA ILE A 64 2.12 -1.43 -9.31
C ILE A 64 2.10 -0.63 -10.62
N ILE A 65 1.68 0.64 -10.61
CA ILE A 65 1.69 1.49 -11.81
C ILE A 65 3.11 1.66 -12.35
N LYS A 66 4.09 1.91 -11.47
CA LYS A 66 5.50 1.96 -11.84
C LYS A 66 5.97 0.65 -12.47
N ASP A 67 5.63 -0.48 -11.87
CA ASP A 67 6.12 -1.79 -12.29
C ASP A 67 5.48 -2.26 -13.61
N ILE A 68 4.19 -1.98 -13.84
CA ILE A 68 3.52 -2.22 -15.13
C ILE A 68 4.17 -1.35 -16.21
N THR A 69 4.46 -0.09 -15.91
CA THR A 69 5.17 0.81 -16.83
C THR A 69 6.58 0.26 -17.20
N ALA A 70 7.20 -0.49 -16.30
CA ALA A 70 8.48 -1.18 -16.53
C ALA A 70 8.32 -2.57 -17.20
N GLY A 71 7.10 -2.97 -17.57
CA GLY A 71 6.85 -4.20 -18.34
C GLY A 71 6.31 -5.37 -17.52
N ASN A 72 5.82 -5.17 -16.30
CA ASN A 72 5.08 -6.20 -15.57
C ASN A 72 3.80 -6.55 -16.34
N PRO A 73 3.57 -7.83 -16.73
CA PRO A 73 2.40 -8.25 -17.50
C PRO A 73 1.15 -8.39 -16.63
N SER A 74 0.79 -7.32 -15.94
CA SER A 74 -0.39 -7.25 -15.08
C SER A 74 -1.23 -6.02 -15.44
N ARG A 75 -2.48 -6.02 -14.97
CA ARG A 75 -3.41 -4.89 -15.09
C ARG A 75 -4.07 -4.61 -13.75
N VAL A 76 -4.33 -3.34 -13.49
CA VAL A 76 -5.22 -2.92 -12.41
C VAL A 76 -6.64 -3.27 -12.78
N VAL A 77 -7.37 -3.92 -11.90
CA VAL A 77 -8.75 -4.38 -12.13
C VAL A 77 -9.75 -3.69 -11.21
N GLN A 78 -9.31 -3.12 -10.09
CA GLN A 78 -10.18 -2.43 -9.13
C GLN A 78 -9.37 -1.60 -8.14
N THR A 79 -9.95 -0.50 -7.64
CA THR A 79 -9.50 0.17 -6.42
C THR A 79 -10.02 -0.61 -5.21
N TYR A 80 -9.12 -1.02 -4.31
CA TYR A 80 -9.48 -1.80 -3.12
C TYR A 80 -9.64 -0.90 -1.90
N VAL A 81 -8.66 -0.06 -1.60
CA VAL A 81 -8.76 0.95 -0.54
C VAL A 81 -8.60 2.32 -1.17
N ASP A 82 -9.70 3.08 -1.10
CA ASP A 82 -9.85 4.38 -1.76
C ASP A 82 -9.20 5.52 -0.96
N SER A 83 -9.21 5.41 0.37
CA SER A 83 -8.55 6.40 1.21
C SER A 83 -7.04 6.45 0.98
N PRO A 84 -6.42 7.63 1.11
CA PRO A 84 -4.97 7.76 1.09
C PRO A 84 -4.27 6.90 2.15
N LEU A 85 -3.08 6.39 1.84
CA LEU A 85 -2.19 5.88 2.87
C LEU A 85 -1.52 7.05 3.57
N VAL A 86 -1.68 7.14 4.88
CA VAL A 86 -1.06 8.20 5.66
C VAL A 86 0.32 7.75 6.15
N TRP A 87 1.35 8.44 5.70
CA TRP A 87 2.73 8.21 6.12
C TRP A 87 3.09 9.12 7.27
N GLY A 88 3.43 8.54 8.43
CA GLY A 88 3.98 9.29 9.54
C GLY A 88 5.43 9.69 9.25
N ILE A 89 5.78 10.93 9.62
CA ILE A 89 7.15 11.44 9.50
C ILE A 89 7.76 11.42 10.90
N HIS A 90 8.74 10.55 11.09
CA HIS A 90 9.31 10.22 12.38
C HIS A 90 10.76 10.68 12.47
N VAL A 91 11.12 11.17 13.65
CA VAL A 91 12.50 11.46 14.05
C VAL A 91 12.84 10.66 15.31
N ALA A 92 14.12 10.52 15.65
CA ALA A 92 14.51 9.96 16.94
C ALA A 92 13.86 10.77 18.09
N ARG A 93 13.55 10.13 19.22
CA ARG A 93 12.94 10.78 20.38
C ARG A 93 13.64 12.08 20.79
N ASP A 94 14.97 12.01 20.89
CA ASP A 94 15.79 13.11 21.38
C ASP A 94 16.33 14.01 20.26
N SER A 95 15.87 13.80 19.02
CA SER A 95 16.21 14.62 17.87
C SER A 95 15.95 16.12 18.14
N PRO A 96 16.83 17.03 17.68
CA PRO A 96 16.60 18.48 17.78
C PRO A 96 15.47 18.96 16.86
N PHE A 97 15.15 18.24 15.78
CA PHE A 97 14.14 18.62 14.79
C PHE A 97 12.75 18.57 15.39
N ARG A 98 11.99 19.66 15.29
CA ARG A 98 10.65 19.81 15.89
C ARG A 98 9.54 19.95 14.87
N ASP A 99 9.84 20.54 13.73
CA ASP A 99 8.91 20.84 12.65
C ASP A 99 9.42 20.22 11.34
N LEU A 100 8.52 19.99 10.38
CA LEU A 100 8.88 19.47 9.04
C LEU A 100 9.96 20.29 8.35
N LYS A 101 9.86 21.62 8.43
CA LYS A 101 10.84 22.55 7.84
C LYS A 101 12.28 22.35 8.33
N ASP A 102 12.45 21.77 9.52
CA ASP A 102 13.77 21.50 10.08
C ASP A 102 14.47 20.34 9.37
N LEU A 103 13.73 19.55 8.59
CA LEU A 103 14.22 18.35 7.88
C LEU A 103 14.75 18.66 6.47
N GLU A 104 14.55 19.87 5.95
CA GLU A 104 15.07 20.24 4.64
C GLU A 104 16.58 20.06 4.55
N GLY A 105 17.05 19.34 3.51
CA GLY A 105 18.47 19.05 3.31
C GLY A 105 19.06 18.00 4.24
N THR A 106 18.26 17.39 5.13
CA THR A 106 18.71 16.29 5.98
C THR A 106 18.57 14.94 5.29
N THR A 107 19.04 13.86 5.91
CA THR A 107 19.02 12.51 5.34
C THR A 107 17.74 11.75 5.75
N ALA A 108 16.98 11.27 4.80
CA ALA A 108 15.84 10.36 4.99
C ALA A 108 16.33 8.91 5.07
N ALA A 109 15.86 8.16 6.06
CA ALA A 109 15.96 6.71 6.04
C ALA A 109 14.93 6.14 5.06
N ILE A 110 15.35 5.27 4.16
CA ILE A 110 14.48 4.58 3.20
C ILE A 110 14.76 3.08 3.20
N SER A 111 13.74 2.24 2.97
CA SER A 111 13.98 0.80 2.95
C SER A 111 14.86 0.38 1.77
N ARG A 112 14.71 1.00 0.61
CA ARG A 112 15.53 0.82 -0.59
C ARG A 112 15.21 1.89 -1.62
N GLU A 113 16.07 2.06 -2.59
CA GLU A 113 15.74 2.92 -3.74
C GLU A 113 14.47 2.44 -4.46
N GLY A 114 13.60 3.38 -4.81
CA GLY A 114 12.33 3.13 -5.47
C GLY A 114 11.27 2.45 -4.61
N SER A 115 11.47 2.36 -3.28
CA SER A 115 10.47 1.91 -2.30
C SER A 115 9.41 2.98 -2.03
N GLY A 116 8.33 2.61 -1.31
CA GLY A 116 7.33 3.57 -0.85
C GLY A 116 7.92 4.67 0.03
N SER A 117 8.81 4.34 0.97
CA SER A 117 9.47 5.35 1.81
C SER A 117 10.37 6.31 1.02
N ASN A 118 11.04 5.83 -0.03
CA ASN A 118 11.80 6.68 -0.94
C ASN A 118 10.87 7.62 -1.73
N LEU A 119 9.80 7.08 -2.33
CA LEU A 119 8.82 7.88 -3.07
C LEU A 119 8.17 8.94 -2.19
N MET A 120 7.74 8.56 -0.99
CA MET A 120 7.04 9.48 -0.10
C MET A 120 7.94 10.58 0.46
N ALA A 121 9.25 10.36 0.55
CA ALA A 121 10.20 11.44 0.84
C ALA A 121 10.20 12.51 -0.26
N TYR A 122 10.14 12.10 -1.54
CA TYR A 122 9.98 13.03 -2.65
C TYR A 122 8.62 13.74 -2.64
N VAL A 123 7.52 13.01 -2.40
CA VAL A 123 6.18 13.61 -2.30
C VAL A 123 6.14 14.64 -1.17
N ASN A 124 6.72 14.32 -0.01
CA ASN A 124 6.81 15.24 1.12
C ASN A 124 7.63 16.48 0.78
N ALA A 125 8.78 16.31 0.12
CA ALA A 125 9.62 17.43 -0.32
C ALA A 125 8.85 18.36 -1.24
N ARG A 126 8.16 17.82 -2.24
CA ARG A 126 7.31 18.61 -3.15
C ARG A 126 6.20 19.36 -2.40
N ASN A 127 5.49 18.68 -1.49
CA ASN A 127 4.42 19.29 -0.70
C ASN A 127 4.94 20.38 0.25
N SER A 128 6.18 20.26 0.70
CA SER A 128 6.87 21.21 1.58
C SER A 128 7.58 22.32 0.82
N GLY A 129 7.62 22.28 -0.51
CA GLY A 129 8.32 23.26 -1.36
C GLY A 129 9.85 23.13 -1.32
N TRP A 130 10.37 21.95 -0.91
CA TRP A 130 11.81 21.67 -0.90
C TRP A 130 12.31 21.32 -2.30
N ASP A 131 13.59 21.58 -2.54
CA ASP A 131 14.24 21.10 -3.75
C ASP A 131 14.44 19.57 -3.69
N PRO A 132 13.82 18.79 -4.60
CA PRO A 132 14.00 17.34 -4.63
C PRO A 132 15.45 16.89 -4.82
N GLU A 133 16.30 17.71 -5.46
CA GLU A 133 17.73 17.41 -5.63
C GLU A 133 18.53 17.55 -4.32
N SER A 134 17.96 18.20 -3.31
CA SER A 134 18.59 18.34 -1.97
C SER A 134 18.36 17.13 -1.08
N LEU A 135 17.52 16.17 -1.50
CA LEU A 135 17.24 14.98 -0.69
C LEU A 135 18.45 14.05 -0.62
N ASN A 136 18.76 13.61 0.60
CA ASN A 136 19.77 12.61 0.87
C ASN A 136 19.11 11.37 1.47
N PHE A 137 19.64 10.19 1.15
CA PHE A 137 19.05 8.92 1.57
C PHE A 137 20.06 8.00 2.26
N GLU A 138 19.59 7.32 3.31
CA GLU A 138 20.26 6.19 3.95
C GLU A 138 19.38 4.96 3.74
N ILE A 139 19.94 3.90 3.15
CA ILE A 139 19.23 2.63 2.94
C ILE A 139 19.30 1.82 4.24
N VAL A 140 18.12 1.49 4.78
CA VAL A 140 17.97 0.85 6.10
C VAL A 140 17.24 -0.49 6.06
N ASP A 141 16.83 -0.93 4.90
CA ASP A 141 16.11 -2.16 4.58
C ASP A 141 14.69 -2.23 5.20
N ASP A 142 14.57 -2.10 6.51
CA ASP A 142 13.32 -2.28 7.27
C ASP A 142 13.18 -1.26 8.41
N VAL A 143 12.13 -1.46 9.23
CA VAL A 143 11.82 -0.59 10.38
C VAL A 143 12.89 -0.68 11.46
N ASP A 144 13.49 -1.85 11.70
CA ASP A 144 14.54 -2.04 12.69
C ASP A 144 15.81 -1.30 12.26
N GLY A 145 16.14 -1.36 10.97
CA GLY A 145 17.22 -0.55 10.40
C GLY A 145 16.97 0.95 10.52
N ALA A 146 15.71 1.39 10.33
CA ALA A 146 15.34 2.80 10.54
C ALA A 146 15.48 3.22 12.00
N VAL A 147 15.09 2.38 12.97
CA VAL A 147 15.32 2.63 14.40
C VAL A 147 16.80 2.84 14.65
N LYS A 148 17.66 1.96 14.14
CA LYS A 148 19.11 2.08 14.28
C LYS A 148 19.63 3.37 13.66
N ALA A 149 19.24 3.67 12.42
CA ALA A 149 19.75 4.85 11.70
C ALA A 149 19.37 6.16 12.40
N LEU A 150 18.14 6.30 12.87
CA LEU A 150 17.69 7.49 13.57
C LEU A 150 18.35 7.63 14.95
N THR A 151 18.56 6.53 15.66
CA THR A 151 19.20 6.57 17.01
C THR A 151 20.70 6.77 16.96
N THR A 152 21.35 6.43 15.85
CA THR A 152 22.80 6.68 15.62
C THR A 152 23.07 7.93 14.78
N ASP A 153 22.04 8.70 14.42
CA ASP A 153 22.11 9.94 13.63
C ASP A 153 22.71 9.76 12.22
N THR A 154 22.63 8.56 11.65
CA THR A 154 23.01 8.31 10.24
C THR A 154 21.91 8.73 9.28
N ALA A 155 20.66 8.81 9.77
CA ALA A 155 19.53 9.47 9.11
C ALA A 155 18.77 10.30 10.14
N GLN A 156 18.10 11.34 9.70
CA GLN A 156 17.41 12.27 10.59
C GLN A 156 15.92 12.03 10.67
N TYR A 157 15.31 11.47 9.60
CA TYR A 157 13.89 11.15 9.60
C TYR A 157 13.61 9.87 8.82
N PHE A 158 12.45 9.26 9.13
CA PHE A 158 11.91 8.05 8.49
C PHE A 158 10.42 8.22 8.22
N MET A 159 9.99 7.82 7.04
CA MET A 159 8.58 7.82 6.67
C MET A 159 8.08 6.39 6.52
N TRP A 160 6.97 6.09 7.20
CA TRP A 160 6.33 4.78 7.16
C TRP A 160 4.83 4.91 7.44
N GLU A 161 4.07 3.86 7.16
CA GLU A 161 2.64 3.83 7.45
C GLU A 161 2.39 4.18 8.94
N LEU A 162 1.41 5.06 9.14
CA LEU A 162 1.16 5.78 10.38
C LEU A 162 0.90 4.86 11.58
N PHE A 163 0.05 3.85 11.38
CA PHE A 163 -0.41 2.97 12.45
C PHE A 163 0.57 1.83 12.71
N THR A 164 1.29 1.36 11.70
CA THR A 164 2.35 0.35 11.85
C THR A 164 3.50 0.87 12.73
N THR A 165 3.84 2.17 12.63
CA THR A 165 4.88 2.78 13.44
C THR A 165 4.40 3.36 14.77
N LYS A 166 3.09 3.37 15.01
CA LYS A 166 2.49 3.90 16.24
C LYS A 166 3.08 3.28 17.53
N PRO A 167 3.34 1.96 17.61
CA PRO A 167 3.98 1.36 18.79
C PRO A 167 5.38 1.95 19.11
N LEU A 168 6.15 2.31 18.09
CA LEU A 168 7.47 2.94 18.27
C LEU A 168 7.35 4.39 18.79
N VAL A 169 6.31 5.10 18.38
CA VAL A 169 6.00 6.43 18.91
C VAL A 169 5.53 6.33 20.37
N ASP A 170 4.64 5.40 20.67
CA ASP A 170 4.09 5.20 22.02
C ASP A 170 5.14 4.75 23.03
N SER A 171 6.08 3.90 22.61
CA SER A 171 7.21 3.48 23.44
C SER A 171 8.30 4.54 23.57
N GLY A 172 8.19 5.64 22.81
CA GLY A 172 9.14 6.75 22.84
C GLY A 172 10.48 6.42 22.15
N VAL A 173 10.50 5.49 21.21
CA VAL A 173 11.64 5.27 20.31
C VAL A 173 11.66 6.37 19.24
N PHE A 174 10.51 6.61 18.64
CA PHE A 174 10.30 7.69 17.69
C PHE A 174 9.46 8.83 18.27
N ARG A 175 9.58 9.98 17.65
CA ARG A 175 8.63 11.07 17.77
C ARG A 175 8.13 11.43 16.38
N ARG A 176 6.81 11.42 16.20
CA ARG A 176 6.17 11.84 14.96
C ARG A 176 6.08 13.37 14.96
N ILE A 177 6.54 14.00 13.88
CA ILE A 177 6.55 15.46 13.72
C ILE A 177 5.68 15.93 12.55
N GLY A 178 5.13 15.00 11.77
CA GLY A 178 4.24 15.31 10.65
C GLY A 178 3.64 14.07 10.03
N GLU A 179 2.80 14.31 9.04
CA GLU A 179 2.11 13.29 8.25
C GLU A 179 2.12 13.70 6.78
N CYS A 180 2.21 12.71 5.90
CA CYS A 180 2.15 12.90 4.46
C CYS A 180 1.19 11.86 3.86
N PRO A 181 -0.07 12.19 3.57
CA PRO A 181 -0.97 11.29 2.88
C PRO A 181 -0.56 11.13 1.41
N THR A 182 -0.76 9.95 0.85
CA THR A 182 -0.64 9.77 -0.60
C THR A 182 -1.71 10.60 -1.31
N PRO A 183 -1.42 11.21 -2.46
CA PRO A 183 -2.43 11.98 -3.21
C PRO A 183 -3.37 11.09 -4.04
N TRP A 184 -3.31 9.78 -3.87
CA TRP A 184 -4.09 8.76 -4.59
C TRP A 184 -4.61 7.66 -3.63
N PRO A 185 -5.59 6.83 -4.08
CA PRO A 185 -6.03 5.63 -3.37
C PRO A 185 -4.85 4.72 -3.01
N CYS A 186 -4.83 4.19 -1.79
CA CYS A 186 -3.61 3.52 -1.33
C CYS A 186 -3.40 2.11 -1.90
N PHE A 187 -4.47 1.31 -2.04
CA PHE A 187 -4.34 -0.06 -2.52
C PHE A 187 -5.24 -0.36 -3.72
N LEU A 188 -4.63 -0.98 -4.71
CA LEU A 188 -5.31 -1.51 -5.89
C LEU A 188 -5.33 -3.04 -5.86
N VAL A 189 -6.28 -3.62 -6.59
CA VAL A 189 -6.22 -5.01 -7.01
C VAL A 189 -5.61 -5.05 -8.40
N ALA A 190 -4.50 -5.75 -8.54
CA ALA A 190 -3.87 -6.01 -9.82
C ALA A 190 -3.85 -7.50 -10.11
N ALA A 191 -4.08 -7.89 -11.36
CA ALA A 191 -4.07 -9.27 -11.81
C ALA A 191 -3.19 -9.42 -13.05
N ARG A 192 -2.58 -10.60 -13.20
CA ARG A 192 -1.79 -10.92 -14.40
C ARG A 192 -2.68 -11.00 -15.64
N GLU A 193 -2.17 -10.52 -16.76
CA GLU A 193 -2.90 -10.50 -18.04
C GLU A 193 -3.33 -11.89 -18.52
N ASP A 194 -2.45 -12.88 -18.41
CA ASP A 194 -2.75 -14.27 -18.78
C ASP A 194 -3.83 -14.88 -17.87
N PHE A 195 -3.79 -14.57 -16.57
CA PHE A 195 -4.82 -15.01 -15.63
C PHE A 195 -6.18 -14.35 -15.93
N ILE A 196 -6.21 -13.05 -16.19
CA ILE A 196 -7.43 -12.33 -16.61
C ILE A 196 -8.02 -12.99 -17.84
N LYS A 197 -7.21 -13.19 -18.88
CA LYS A 197 -7.65 -13.79 -20.15
C LYS A 197 -8.32 -15.16 -19.99
N ASP A 198 -7.74 -16.00 -19.13
CA ASP A 198 -8.17 -17.39 -19.00
C ASP A 198 -9.23 -17.57 -17.91
N HIS A 199 -9.36 -16.63 -16.96
CA HIS A 199 -10.16 -16.76 -15.73
C HIS A 199 -10.95 -15.51 -15.34
N GLU A 200 -11.30 -14.63 -16.27
CA GLU A 200 -11.99 -13.35 -16.00
C GLU A 200 -13.24 -13.52 -15.13
N HIS A 201 -14.07 -14.50 -15.46
CA HIS A 201 -15.29 -14.79 -14.68
C HIS A 201 -14.99 -15.20 -13.23
N ALA A 202 -13.94 -15.98 -13.00
CA ALA A 202 -13.55 -16.36 -11.63
C ALA A 202 -12.98 -15.16 -10.87
N LEU A 203 -12.22 -14.29 -11.55
CA LEU A 203 -11.71 -13.05 -10.99
C LEU A 203 -12.85 -12.11 -10.58
N ALA A 204 -13.85 -11.90 -11.44
CA ALA A 204 -15.03 -11.09 -11.14
C ALA A 204 -15.81 -11.62 -9.92
N LYS A 205 -16.01 -12.95 -9.83
CA LYS A 205 -16.66 -13.59 -8.68
C LYS A 205 -15.85 -13.43 -7.39
N MET A 206 -14.55 -13.60 -7.46
CA MET A 206 -13.65 -13.39 -6.31
C MET A 206 -13.78 -11.96 -5.78
N LEU A 207 -13.75 -10.97 -6.68
CA LEU A 207 -13.95 -9.57 -6.30
C LEU A 207 -15.34 -9.33 -5.72
N GLY A 208 -16.38 -9.92 -6.28
CA GLY A 208 -17.74 -9.84 -5.73
C GLY A 208 -17.82 -10.30 -4.27
N VAL A 209 -17.15 -11.41 -3.92
CA VAL A 209 -17.09 -11.93 -2.55
C VAL A 209 -16.43 -10.94 -1.60
N VAL A 210 -15.21 -10.49 -1.92
CA VAL A 210 -14.50 -9.56 -1.03
C VAL A 210 -15.15 -8.19 -0.98
N ASN A 211 -15.74 -7.72 -2.08
CA ASN A 211 -16.45 -6.45 -2.12
C ASN A 211 -17.68 -6.44 -1.20
N ALA A 212 -18.45 -7.53 -1.18
CA ALA A 212 -19.58 -7.68 -0.25
C ALA A 212 -19.11 -7.61 1.22
N LYS A 213 -18.00 -8.29 1.56
CA LYS A 213 -17.40 -8.26 2.90
C LYS A 213 -16.90 -6.85 3.25
N SER A 214 -16.17 -6.22 2.33
CA SER A 214 -15.60 -4.88 2.55
C SER A 214 -16.68 -3.81 2.72
N ALA A 215 -17.79 -3.90 1.98
CA ALA A 215 -18.90 -2.97 2.07
C ALA A 215 -19.55 -2.95 3.47
N SER A 216 -19.62 -4.10 4.15
CA SER A 216 -20.18 -4.23 5.50
C SER A 216 -19.13 -4.38 6.59
N PHE A 217 -17.85 -4.21 6.26
CA PHE A 217 -16.74 -4.53 7.17
C PHE A 217 -16.79 -3.75 8.50
N LYS A 218 -17.10 -2.45 8.44
CA LYS A 218 -17.19 -1.59 9.63
C LYS A 218 -18.43 -1.88 10.49
N GLU A 219 -19.42 -2.61 9.95
CA GLU A 219 -20.65 -2.99 10.64
C GLU A 219 -20.50 -4.32 11.40
N ILE A 220 -19.38 -5.04 11.22
CA ILE A 220 -19.11 -6.28 11.93
C ILE A 220 -19.01 -6.00 13.43
N PRO A 221 -19.80 -6.69 14.28
CA PRO A 221 -19.76 -6.48 15.72
C PRO A 221 -18.33 -6.63 16.28
N GLU A 222 -17.91 -5.68 17.09
CA GLU A 222 -16.60 -5.66 17.76
C GLU A 222 -15.40 -5.70 16.78
N ILE A 223 -15.56 -5.22 15.54
CA ILE A 223 -14.50 -5.25 14.52
C ILE A 223 -13.22 -4.58 15.00
N GLU A 224 -13.31 -3.49 15.75
CA GLU A 224 -12.16 -2.80 16.32
C GLU A 224 -11.40 -3.67 17.34
N GLN A 225 -12.10 -4.52 18.10
CA GLN A 225 -11.46 -5.42 19.05
C GLN A 225 -10.82 -6.62 18.32
N ILE A 226 -11.46 -7.12 17.28
CA ILE A 226 -10.93 -8.19 16.42
C ILE A 226 -9.62 -7.73 15.77
N LEU A 227 -9.61 -6.54 15.17
CA LEU A 227 -8.43 -5.92 14.56
C LEU A 227 -7.32 -5.69 15.59
N ALA A 228 -7.65 -5.05 16.72
CA ALA A 228 -6.69 -4.77 17.78
C ALA A 228 -5.98 -6.03 18.29
N THR A 229 -6.75 -7.10 18.50
CA THR A 229 -6.22 -8.39 18.97
C THR A 229 -5.36 -9.08 17.90
N ARG A 230 -5.84 -9.11 16.65
CA ARG A 230 -5.17 -9.83 15.56
C ARG A 230 -3.84 -9.19 15.16
N TYR A 231 -3.78 -7.85 15.16
CA TYR A 231 -2.60 -7.08 14.70
C TYR A 231 -1.79 -6.48 15.84
N GLY A 232 -2.12 -6.78 17.11
CA GLY A 232 -1.36 -6.33 18.28
C GLY A 232 -1.38 -4.81 18.47
N GLN A 233 -2.46 -4.14 18.06
CA GLN A 233 -2.60 -2.69 18.14
C GLN A 233 -3.59 -2.27 19.25
N LYS A 234 -3.52 -1.00 19.67
CA LYS A 234 -4.49 -0.48 20.64
C LYS A 234 -5.83 -0.24 19.95
N ARG A 235 -6.92 -0.55 20.67
CA ARG A 235 -8.29 -0.39 20.16
C ARG A 235 -8.59 1.05 19.73
N GLU A 236 -8.12 2.05 20.48
CA GLU A 236 -8.28 3.47 20.14
C GLU A 236 -7.60 3.86 18.82
N ASP A 237 -6.43 3.29 18.53
CA ASP A 237 -5.73 3.52 17.27
C ASP A 237 -6.47 2.85 16.10
N ILE A 238 -7.01 1.65 16.32
CA ILE A 238 -7.85 0.96 15.33
C ILE A 238 -9.13 1.72 15.02
N VAL A 239 -9.80 2.30 16.03
CA VAL A 239 -10.99 3.15 15.81
C VAL A 239 -10.62 4.33 14.90
N SER A 240 -9.53 5.02 15.21
CA SER A 240 -9.05 6.15 14.38
C SER A 240 -8.68 5.73 12.95
N TRP A 241 -8.08 4.55 12.81
CA TRP A 241 -7.75 3.98 11.51
C TRP A 241 -9.01 3.61 10.71
N LEU A 242 -9.99 2.96 11.33
CA LEU A 242 -11.27 2.61 10.70
C LEU A 242 -12.01 3.86 10.22
N ASP A 243 -12.01 4.94 11.02
CA ASP A 243 -12.66 6.21 10.65
C ASP A 243 -12.02 6.82 9.40
N SER A 244 -10.70 6.67 9.24
CA SER A 244 -9.94 7.23 8.12
C SER A 244 -9.81 6.31 6.91
N THR A 245 -10.18 5.03 7.03
CA THR A 245 -10.02 4.04 5.97
C THR A 245 -11.33 3.81 5.23
N SER A 246 -11.30 3.80 3.91
CA SER A 246 -12.46 3.51 3.06
C SER A 246 -12.10 2.42 2.04
N TRP A 247 -12.81 1.29 2.10
CA TRP A 247 -12.73 0.29 1.04
C TRP A 247 -13.62 0.69 -0.12
N SER A 248 -13.24 0.27 -1.30
CA SER A 248 -13.89 0.59 -2.54
C SER A 248 -14.08 -0.64 -3.43
N GLN A 249 -14.90 -0.50 -4.44
CA GLN A 249 -15.11 -1.48 -5.50
C GLN A 249 -15.22 -0.82 -6.88
N HIS A 250 -14.86 0.46 -6.96
CA HIS A 250 -14.88 1.17 -8.24
C HIS A 250 -13.65 0.83 -9.10
N GLN A 251 -13.78 1.05 -10.38
CA GLN A 251 -12.67 0.99 -11.32
C GLN A 251 -11.70 2.14 -11.05
N PHE A 252 -10.40 1.85 -11.13
CA PHE A 252 -9.38 2.90 -11.05
C PHE A 252 -9.55 3.85 -12.24
N THR A 253 -9.75 5.12 -11.96
CA THR A 253 -10.15 6.11 -12.96
C THR A 253 -8.97 6.64 -13.76
N ASP A 254 -9.25 7.18 -14.96
CA ASP A 254 -8.24 7.84 -15.79
C ASP A 254 -7.64 9.07 -15.08
N GLU A 255 -8.41 9.77 -14.24
CA GLU A 255 -7.95 10.93 -13.47
C GLU A 255 -6.95 10.52 -12.38
N GLU A 256 -7.28 9.48 -11.62
CA GLU A 256 -6.38 8.90 -10.61
C GLU A 256 -5.10 8.38 -11.25
N LEU A 257 -5.23 7.64 -12.36
CA LEU A 257 -4.08 7.15 -13.11
C LEU A 257 -3.19 8.29 -13.62
N HIS A 258 -3.81 9.35 -14.15
CA HIS A 258 -3.08 10.52 -14.61
C HIS A 258 -2.25 11.15 -13.47
N MET A 259 -2.87 11.35 -12.31
CA MET A 259 -2.22 11.92 -11.12
C MET A 259 -1.01 11.09 -10.67
N VAL A 260 -1.18 9.76 -10.61
CA VAL A 260 -0.08 8.85 -10.23
C VAL A 260 1.06 8.92 -11.25
N GLN A 261 0.75 8.80 -12.56
CA GLN A 261 1.76 8.81 -13.60
C GLN A 261 2.47 10.17 -13.70
N GLU A 262 1.76 11.30 -13.53
CA GLU A 262 2.39 12.63 -13.46
C GLU A 262 3.43 12.67 -12.34
N THR A 263 3.01 12.29 -11.14
CA THR A 263 3.92 12.31 -9.99
C THR A 263 5.13 11.40 -10.20
N LEU A 264 4.94 10.19 -10.71
CA LEU A 264 6.03 9.24 -10.96
C LEU A 264 6.98 9.76 -12.07
N LEU A 265 6.43 10.42 -13.10
CA LEU A 265 7.22 11.02 -14.19
C LEU A 265 8.04 12.22 -13.70
N ASP A 266 7.42 13.13 -12.96
CA ASP A 266 8.08 14.31 -12.38
C ASP A 266 9.26 13.92 -11.46
N LEU A 267 9.14 12.78 -10.79
CA LEU A 267 10.17 12.22 -9.92
C LEU A 267 11.17 11.31 -10.65
N ASN A 268 11.11 11.24 -11.98
CA ASN A 268 11.94 10.36 -12.82
C ASN A 268 11.88 8.87 -12.43
N LEU A 269 10.76 8.41 -11.83
CA LEU A 269 10.54 7.02 -11.43
C LEU A 269 9.94 6.16 -12.54
N ILE A 270 9.36 6.80 -13.56
CA ILE A 270 8.95 6.18 -14.83
C ILE A 270 9.50 6.99 -16.01
N PRO A 271 9.86 6.36 -17.12
CA PRO A 271 10.43 7.07 -18.28
C PRO A 271 9.37 7.79 -19.12
N GLN A 272 8.13 7.34 -19.03
CA GLN A 272 6.99 7.87 -19.79
C GLN A 272 5.66 7.43 -19.18
N LYS A 273 4.59 8.12 -19.53
CA LYS A 273 3.22 7.68 -19.23
C LYS A 273 2.78 6.65 -20.26
N LEU A 274 1.95 5.70 -19.83
CA LEU A 274 1.27 4.75 -20.69
C LEU A 274 -0.22 5.07 -20.80
N PRO A 275 -0.88 4.74 -21.92
CA PRO A 275 -2.34 4.81 -22.02
C PRO A 275 -3.02 3.94 -20.96
N ALA A 276 -4.21 4.34 -20.51
CA ALA A 276 -4.98 3.58 -19.51
C ALA A 276 -5.20 2.12 -19.92
N SER A 277 -5.44 1.85 -21.20
CA SER A 277 -5.60 0.50 -21.73
C SER A 277 -4.39 -0.45 -21.52
N ASN A 278 -3.21 0.12 -21.22
CA ASN A 278 -2.01 -0.66 -20.91
C ASN A 278 -1.83 -0.90 -19.40
N LEU A 279 -2.63 -0.24 -18.56
CA LEU A 279 -2.49 -0.25 -17.11
C LEU A 279 -3.74 -0.78 -16.41
N ILE A 280 -4.91 -0.54 -16.98
CA ILE A 280 -6.22 -0.85 -16.41
C ILE A 280 -6.92 -1.89 -17.28
N TYR A 281 -7.59 -2.83 -16.65
CA TYR A 281 -8.52 -3.76 -17.27
C TYR A 281 -9.90 -3.60 -16.65
N ASN A 282 -10.87 -3.25 -17.48
CA ASN A 282 -12.26 -3.13 -17.04
C ASN A 282 -12.93 -4.51 -17.11
N LEU A 283 -13.17 -5.10 -15.94
CA LEU A 283 -13.95 -6.34 -15.85
C LEU A 283 -15.37 -6.08 -16.32
N GLU A 284 -15.90 -6.96 -17.17
CA GLU A 284 -17.31 -6.91 -17.54
C GLU A 284 -18.16 -7.18 -16.30
N THR A 285 -18.89 -6.16 -15.84
CA THR A 285 -19.93 -6.32 -14.82
C THR A 285 -21.02 -7.18 -15.39
N GLN A 286 -21.16 -8.42 -14.92
CA GLN A 286 -22.32 -9.23 -15.23
C GLN A 286 -23.53 -8.66 -14.48
N GLU A 287 -24.51 -8.14 -15.24
CA GLU A 287 -25.85 -7.81 -14.75
C GLU A 287 -26.58 -9.05 -14.22
#